data_589738d803eb7491ef0763f57bffa915
#
_entry.id   589738d803eb7491ef0763f57bffa915
#
_cell.length_a   1.000
_cell.length_b   1.000
_cell.length_c   1.000
_cell.angle_alpha   90.00
_cell.angle_beta   90.00
_cell.angle_gamma   90.00
#
_symmetry.space_group_name_H-M   'P 1'
#
loop_
_entity.id
_entity.type
_entity.pdbx_description
1 polymer ?
#
loop_
_entity_poly.entity_id
_entity_poly.type
_entity_poly.pdbx_seq_one_letter_code
_entity_poly.pdbx_strand_id
1 'polypeptide(L)'
;MMDFGLARDGLARYYKGELIIIMTEQTEQPVEEFTTVQAIFVRHRNCLLLRADFSPLFVDYYLHLMQHHRRNAEAEDTMFKQLLAWFTLHLVSRPWQEYHAWTLNIKDPMLANYFVSGSSLTEDVIGRVFTEGVREPEQNMLFAQNLRTGKEPQTSVIILPGNTMAEWVEDFYRQSEQRQAKAFALDGDQFALITAQPGADHDWLSELTAADVAELEKNEELKVLETRKFTFRCGCTIDKILPTIRTMQKDFADLLSEQGYLEASCPRCGATYHVTPDMLQ
;
A
#
# COMPACT_ATOMS: atom_id res chain seq x y z
N MET A 1 -49.16 33.90 -16.74
CA MET A 1 -48.12 33.85 -15.69
C MET A 1 -47.94 32.39 -15.36
N MET A 2 -47.07 31.70 -16.11
CA MET A 2 -46.77 30.27 -15.94
C MET A 2 -45.43 30.15 -15.24
N ASP A 3 -45.49 29.56 -14.10
CA ASP A 3 -44.35 29.29 -13.23
C ASP A 3 -43.52 28.16 -13.83
N PHE A 4 -42.29 28.45 -14.28
CA PHE A 4 -41.36 27.44 -14.77
C PHE A 4 -40.42 27.05 -13.63
N GLY A 5 -40.68 25.86 -13.09
CA GLY A 5 -39.81 25.23 -12.11
C GLY A 5 -38.39 25.06 -12.67
N LEU A 6 -37.39 25.54 -11.92
CA LEU A 6 -35.97 25.33 -12.15
C LEU A 6 -35.66 23.83 -12.08
N ALA A 7 -35.39 23.21 -13.25
CA ALA A 7 -34.72 21.94 -13.28
C ALA A 7 -33.22 22.18 -12.97
N ARG A 8 -32.70 21.46 -12.01
CA ARG A 8 -31.27 21.36 -11.74
C ARG A 8 -30.60 20.71 -12.95
N ASP A 9 -29.45 21.26 -13.39
CA ASP A 9 -28.50 20.66 -14.34
C ASP A 9 -28.83 20.82 -15.84
N GLY A 10 -28.84 22.08 -16.34
CA GLY A 10 -28.80 22.38 -17.78
C GLY A 10 -29.26 23.79 -18.10
N LEU A 11 -28.42 24.60 -18.72
CA LEU A 11 -28.81 25.91 -19.27
C LEU A 11 -29.47 25.69 -20.64
N ALA A 12 -30.82 25.81 -20.68
CA ALA A 12 -31.57 25.81 -21.92
C ALA A 12 -31.58 27.23 -22.53
N ARG A 13 -31.11 27.38 -23.77
CA ARG A 13 -31.23 28.64 -24.53
C ARG A 13 -32.00 28.43 -25.83
N TYR A 14 -32.94 29.33 -26.10
CA TYR A 14 -33.64 29.42 -27.38
C TYR A 14 -32.81 30.18 -28.40
N TYR A 15 -32.51 29.55 -29.52
CA TYR A 15 -31.90 30.22 -30.67
C TYR A 15 -32.69 29.88 -31.94
N LYS A 16 -33.17 30.89 -32.63
CA LYS A 16 -33.98 30.77 -33.87
C LYS A 16 -35.19 29.85 -33.79
N GLY A 17 -35.84 29.74 -32.63
CA GLY A 17 -37.06 28.94 -32.47
C GLY A 17 -36.84 27.47 -32.15
N GLU A 18 -35.60 27.02 -32.03
CA GLU A 18 -35.29 25.67 -31.61
C GLU A 18 -34.71 25.67 -30.18
N LEU A 19 -35.12 24.67 -29.38
CA LEU A 19 -34.61 24.43 -28.03
C LEU A 19 -33.29 23.72 -28.13
N ILE A 20 -32.19 24.40 -27.88
CA ILE A 20 -30.87 23.79 -27.77
C ILE A 20 -30.61 23.53 -26.28
N ILE A 21 -30.65 22.26 -25.88
CA ILE A 21 -30.19 21.82 -24.55
C ILE A 21 -28.67 21.65 -24.64
N ILE A 22 -27.92 22.61 -24.11
CA ILE A 22 -26.46 22.44 -23.92
C ILE A 22 -26.31 21.63 -22.66
N MET A 23 -26.10 20.33 -22.80
CA MET A 23 -25.57 19.52 -21.73
C MET A 23 -24.09 19.91 -21.57
N THR A 24 -23.78 20.70 -20.57
CA THR A 24 -22.38 20.83 -20.11
C THR A 24 -22.03 19.50 -19.47
N GLU A 25 -21.28 18.65 -20.18
CA GLU A 25 -20.49 17.61 -19.52
C GLU A 25 -19.57 18.36 -18.55
N GLN A 26 -19.97 18.41 -17.29
CA GLN A 26 -19.00 18.64 -16.24
C GLN A 26 -18.14 17.39 -16.24
N THR A 27 -16.97 17.44 -16.89
CA THR A 27 -15.88 16.52 -16.61
C THR A 27 -15.53 16.78 -15.14
N GLU A 28 -16.19 16.06 -14.24
CA GLU A 28 -15.69 15.92 -12.87
C GLU A 28 -14.27 15.38 -13.03
N GLN A 29 -13.29 16.22 -12.71
CA GLN A 29 -11.93 15.73 -12.58
C GLN A 29 -12.01 14.62 -11.50
N PRO A 30 -11.42 13.45 -11.75
CA PRO A 30 -11.43 12.40 -10.75
C PRO A 30 -10.84 12.99 -9.47
N VAL A 31 -11.64 13.03 -8.42
CA VAL A 31 -11.18 13.43 -7.09
C VAL A 31 -10.15 12.37 -6.72
N GLU A 32 -8.88 12.75 -6.61
CA GLU A 32 -7.86 11.85 -6.09
C GLU A 32 -8.26 11.47 -4.66
N GLU A 33 -8.74 10.27 -4.48
CA GLU A 33 -9.07 9.72 -3.16
C GLU A 33 -7.80 9.15 -2.53
N PHE A 34 -7.45 9.68 -1.36
CA PHE A 34 -6.29 9.23 -0.60
C PHE A 34 -6.73 8.31 0.54
N THR A 35 -5.94 7.29 0.81
CA THR A 35 -6.09 6.57 2.07
C THR A 35 -5.59 7.43 3.21
N THR A 36 -6.52 7.85 4.07
CA THR A 36 -6.25 8.74 5.19
C THR A 36 -6.01 7.93 6.46
N VAL A 37 -4.75 7.88 6.90
CA VAL A 37 -4.35 7.19 8.13
C VAL A 37 -4.35 8.16 9.29
N GLN A 38 -5.00 7.79 10.38
CA GLN A 38 -4.99 8.51 11.65
C GLN A 38 -4.04 7.84 12.63
N ALA A 39 -3.15 8.63 13.26
CA ALA A 39 -2.39 8.24 14.43
C ALA A 39 -3.06 8.82 15.67
N ILE A 40 -3.48 7.97 16.58
CA ILE A 40 -4.32 8.29 17.72
C ILE A 40 -3.66 7.77 19.00
N PHE A 41 -3.46 8.62 19.97
CA PHE A 41 -3.00 8.21 21.29
C PHE A 41 -4.16 7.80 22.15
N VAL A 42 -4.12 6.56 22.66
CA VAL A 42 -5.10 6.03 23.63
C VAL A 42 -4.60 6.43 25.01
N ARG A 43 -5.25 7.46 25.58
CA ARG A 43 -4.89 7.99 26.90
C ARG A 43 -5.12 6.93 27.99
N HIS A 44 -4.39 7.03 29.08
CA HIS A 44 -4.44 6.09 30.21
C HIS A 44 -3.99 4.66 29.90
N ARG A 45 -3.92 4.28 28.61
CA ARG A 45 -3.36 2.98 28.15
C ARG A 45 -1.94 3.12 27.63
N ASN A 46 -1.47 4.34 27.37
CA ASN A 46 -0.16 4.63 26.75
C ASN A 46 0.08 3.77 25.51
N CYS A 47 -0.92 3.69 24.62
CA CYS A 47 -0.84 2.97 23.37
C CYS A 47 -1.07 3.92 22.20
N LEU A 48 -0.46 3.62 21.06
CA LEU A 48 -0.68 4.31 19.80
C LEU A 48 -1.56 3.43 18.90
N LEU A 49 -2.76 3.93 18.59
CA LEU A 49 -3.66 3.35 17.58
C LEU A 49 -3.40 4.03 16.24
N LEU A 50 -3.20 3.23 15.22
CA LEU A 50 -3.11 3.62 13.82
C LEU A 50 -4.27 2.95 13.09
N ARG A 51 -5.08 3.71 12.37
CA ARG A 51 -6.23 3.15 11.65
C ARG A 51 -6.53 3.90 10.37
N ALA A 52 -7.09 3.20 9.39
CA ALA A 52 -7.59 3.75 8.14
C ALA A 52 -8.59 2.83 7.46
N ASP A 53 -9.39 3.41 6.57
CA ASP A 53 -10.07 2.72 5.48
C ASP A 53 -9.10 2.67 4.29
N PHE A 54 -8.80 1.46 3.81
CA PHE A 54 -7.85 1.21 2.73
C PHE A 54 -8.51 1.07 1.36
N SER A 55 -9.83 1.22 1.26
CA SER A 55 -10.56 1.15 -0.03
C SER A 55 -9.92 2.03 -1.11
N PRO A 56 -9.53 3.32 -0.84
CA PRO A 56 -8.90 4.13 -1.88
C PRO A 56 -7.55 3.56 -2.36
N LEU A 57 -6.70 3.10 -1.44
CA LEU A 57 -5.39 2.52 -1.77
C LEU A 57 -5.53 1.20 -2.55
N PHE A 58 -6.55 0.40 -2.23
CA PHE A 58 -6.84 -0.83 -2.95
C PHE A 58 -7.40 -0.57 -4.35
N VAL A 59 -8.17 0.50 -4.54
CA VAL A 59 -8.58 0.95 -5.88
C VAL A 59 -7.36 1.30 -6.72
N ASP A 60 -6.43 2.11 -6.20
CA ASP A 60 -5.17 2.46 -6.89
C ASP A 60 -4.35 1.20 -7.23
N TYR A 61 -4.26 0.26 -6.30
CA TYR A 61 -3.59 -1.02 -6.51
C TYR A 61 -4.22 -1.83 -7.65
N TYR A 62 -5.54 -1.96 -7.68
CA TYR A 62 -6.23 -2.68 -8.76
C TYR A 62 -6.13 -1.97 -10.11
N LEU A 63 -6.20 -0.63 -10.12
CA LEU A 63 -5.95 0.16 -11.33
C LEU A 63 -4.55 -0.08 -11.88
N HIS A 64 -3.54 -0.13 -11.00
CA HIS A 64 -2.17 -0.48 -11.38
C HIS A 64 -2.07 -1.89 -11.98
N LEU A 65 -2.70 -2.89 -11.35
CA LEU A 65 -2.73 -4.26 -11.89
C LEU A 65 -3.37 -4.31 -13.28
N MET A 66 -4.50 -3.64 -13.46
CA MET A 66 -5.22 -3.57 -14.75
C MET A 66 -4.37 -2.89 -15.82
N GLN A 67 -3.74 -1.76 -15.50
CA GLN A 67 -2.88 -1.00 -16.42
C GLN A 67 -1.71 -1.83 -16.94
N HIS A 68 -1.20 -2.75 -16.13
CA HIS A 68 -0.06 -3.59 -16.47
C HIS A 68 -0.43 -5.04 -16.79
N HIS A 69 -1.72 -5.31 -17.08
CA HIS A 69 -2.24 -6.63 -17.43
C HIS A 69 -1.85 -7.74 -16.45
N ARG A 70 -1.82 -7.40 -15.17
CA ARG A 70 -1.44 -8.31 -14.07
C ARG A 70 -2.67 -8.72 -13.27
N ARG A 71 -2.59 -9.92 -12.71
CA ARG A 71 -3.60 -10.46 -11.80
C ARG A 71 -2.92 -11.40 -10.81
N ASN A 72 -3.32 -11.30 -9.55
CA ASN A 72 -2.97 -12.28 -8.52
C ASN A 72 -4.13 -13.25 -8.33
N ALA A 73 -3.87 -14.44 -7.83
CA ALA A 73 -4.95 -15.32 -7.38
C ALA A 73 -5.56 -14.75 -6.08
N GLU A 74 -6.79 -15.15 -5.76
CA GLU A 74 -7.58 -14.53 -4.68
C GLU A 74 -6.88 -14.61 -3.32
N ALA A 75 -6.25 -15.74 -3.03
CA ALA A 75 -5.57 -15.94 -1.75
C ALA A 75 -4.33 -15.04 -1.60
N GLU A 76 -3.49 -14.97 -2.63
CA GLU A 76 -2.31 -14.11 -2.67
C GLU A 76 -2.70 -12.63 -2.64
N ASP A 77 -3.78 -12.27 -3.34
CA ASP A 77 -4.29 -10.91 -3.39
C ASP A 77 -4.80 -10.45 -2.02
N THR A 78 -5.56 -11.31 -1.35
CA THR A 78 -6.05 -11.05 0.02
C THR A 78 -4.90 -10.83 0.99
N MET A 79 -3.89 -11.70 0.97
CA MET A 79 -2.72 -11.54 1.84
C MET A 79 -1.93 -10.28 1.49
N PHE A 80 -1.81 -9.95 0.21
CA PHE A 80 -1.09 -8.75 -0.21
C PHE A 80 -1.81 -7.46 0.20
N LYS A 81 -3.14 -7.39 0.10
CA LYS A 81 -3.93 -6.27 0.60
C LYS A 81 -3.73 -6.07 2.10
N GLN A 82 -3.75 -7.14 2.88
CA GLN A 82 -3.48 -7.11 4.31
C GLN A 82 -2.06 -6.59 4.60
N LEU A 83 -1.06 -7.09 3.86
CA LEU A 83 0.31 -6.62 3.99
C LEU A 83 0.44 -5.12 3.67
N LEU A 84 -0.17 -4.66 2.58
CA LEU A 84 -0.19 -3.24 2.20
C LEU A 84 -0.79 -2.37 3.32
N ALA A 85 -1.91 -2.80 3.88
CA ALA A 85 -2.60 -2.05 4.93
C ALA A 85 -1.72 -1.93 6.19
N TRP A 86 -1.27 -3.02 6.77
CA TRP A 86 -0.46 -2.95 7.99
C TRP A 86 0.93 -2.37 7.79
N PHE A 87 1.54 -2.56 6.61
CA PHE A 87 2.79 -1.88 6.27
C PHE A 87 2.61 -0.35 6.21
N THR A 88 1.50 0.13 5.63
CA THR A 88 1.18 1.56 5.60
C THR A 88 0.96 2.12 7.01
N LEU A 89 0.24 1.39 7.86
CA LEU A 89 0.08 1.76 9.27
C LEU A 89 1.43 1.76 9.99
N HIS A 90 2.31 0.79 9.69
CA HIS A 90 3.67 0.78 10.23
C HIS A 90 4.44 2.04 9.84
N LEU A 91 4.39 2.50 8.58
CA LEU A 91 5.06 3.73 8.15
C LEU A 91 4.65 4.96 8.98
N VAL A 92 3.38 5.05 9.37
CA VAL A 92 2.87 6.15 10.20
C VAL A 92 3.35 6.02 11.65
N SER A 93 3.65 4.80 12.13
CA SER A 93 4.22 4.59 13.47
C SER A 93 5.69 5.00 13.59
N ARG A 94 6.34 5.32 12.45
CA ARG A 94 7.78 5.60 12.37
C ARG A 94 8.06 7.10 12.25
N PRO A 95 9.28 7.53 12.62
CA PRO A 95 9.71 8.91 12.42
C PRO A 95 9.62 9.32 10.93
N TRP A 96 9.43 10.60 10.69
CA TRP A 96 9.47 11.19 9.36
C TRP A 96 10.84 10.99 8.69
N GLN A 97 10.84 10.95 7.34
CA GLN A 97 12.03 10.84 6.48
C GLN A 97 12.70 9.47 6.50
N GLU A 98 11.91 8.42 6.73
CA GLU A 98 12.37 7.05 6.59
C GLU A 98 11.75 6.40 5.35
N TYR A 99 12.54 5.53 4.71
CA TYR A 99 12.08 4.59 3.69
C TYR A 99 12.15 3.20 4.27
N HIS A 100 11.06 2.46 4.15
CA HIS A 100 10.96 1.08 4.62
C HIS A 100 10.66 0.14 3.46
N ALA A 101 11.15 -1.09 3.56
CA ALA A 101 10.79 -2.18 2.68
C ALA A 101 10.68 -3.48 3.48
N TRP A 102 9.63 -4.23 3.21
CA TRP A 102 9.44 -5.59 3.74
C TRP A 102 9.43 -6.57 2.59
N THR A 103 10.18 -7.66 2.74
CA THR A 103 10.16 -8.83 1.85
C THR A 103 9.79 -10.04 2.69
N LEU A 104 8.65 -10.64 2.39
CA LEU A 104 8.20 -11.87 3.03
C LEU A 104 8.47 -13.04 2.09
N ASN A 105 9.22 -14.02 2.57
CA ASN A 105 9.42 -15.29 1.89
C ASN A 105 8.56 -16.32 2.60
N ILE A 106 7.46 -16.71 1.97
CA ILE A 106 6.44 -17.56 2.57
C ILE A 106 6.45 -18.94 1.93
N LYS A 107 6.43 -19.96 2.79
CA LYS A 107 6.27 -21.37 2.45
C LYS A 107 4.82 -21.81 2.66
N ASP A 108 4.28 -21.49 3.82
CA ASP A 108 2.93 -21.83 4.27
C ASP A 108 2.16 -20.55 4.63
N PRO A 109 0.87 -20.42 4.27
CA PRO A 109 -0.04 -21.42 3.67
C PRO A 109 0.12 -21.57 2.15
N MET A 110 0.96 -20.77 1.49
CA MET A 110 1.21 -20.86 0.05
C MET A 110 2.62 -20.40 -0.27
N LEU A 111 3.26 -21.02 -1.27
CA LEU A 111 4.59 -20.62 -1.70
C LEU A 111 4.54 -19.32 -2.48
N ALA A 112 4.93 -18.22 -1.86
CA ALA A 112 4.97 -16.90 -2.47
C ALA A 112 6.02 -15.99 -1.82
N ASN A 113 6.52 -15.01 -2.57
CA ASN A 113 7.23 -13.88 -2.02
C ASN A 113 6.39 -12.62 -2.15
N TYR A 114 6.27 -11.88 -1.07
CA TYR A 114 5.61 -10.60 -1.02
C TYR A 114 6.64 -9.50 -0.82
N PHE A 115 6.56 -8.48 -1.62
CA PHE A 115 7.39 -7.29 -1.47
C PHE A 115 6.52 -6.07 -1.30
N VAL A 116 6.81 -5.25 -0.32
CA VAL A 116 6.18 -3.93 -0.12
C VAL A 116 7.25 -2.93 0.30
N SER A 117 7.13 -1.71 -0.18
CA SER A 117 8.01 -0.62 0.20
C SER A 117 7.26 0.71 0.18
N GLY A 118 7.71 1.64 0.99
CA GLY A 118 7.09 2.95 1.09
C GLY A 118 7.98 3.96 1.78
N SER A 119 7.58 5.21 1.66
CA SER A 119 8.29 6.35 2.24
C SER A 119 7.36 7.15 3.14
N SER A 120 7.81 7.40 4.35
CA SER A 120 7.11 8.30 5.24
C SER A 120 7.20 9.79 4.82
N LEU A 121 8.10 10.12 3.89
CA LEU A 121 8.27 11.48 3.36
C LEU A 121 7.34 11.77 2.17
N THR A 122 7.27 10.84 1.20
CA THR A 122 6.46 11.01 -0.02
C THR A 122 5.06 10.44 0.12
N GLU A 123 4.78 9.77 1.23
CA GLU A 123 3.47 9.19 1.55
C GLU A 123 2.96 8.25 0.44
N ASP A 124 3.88 7.52 -0.16
CA ASP A 124 3.58 6.49 -1.14
C ASP A 124 3.95 5.09 -0.62
N VAL A 125 3.19 4.12 -1.07
CA VAL A 125 3.46 2.70 -0.86
C VAL A 125 3.34 1.98 -2.18
N ILE A 126 4.13 0.93 -2.34
CA ILE A 126 4.14 0.10 -3.53
C ILE A 126 4.58 -1.32 -3.18
N GLY A 127 4.16 -2.28 -3.96
CA GLY A 127 4.62 -3.64 -3.79
C GLY A 127 4.05 -4.58 -4.85
N ARG A 128 4.41 -5.84 -4.72
CA ARG A 128 3.94 -6.92 -5.60
C ARG A 128 4.08 -8.29 -4.95
N VAL A 129 3.37 -9.24 -5.54
CA VAL A 129 3.50 -10.67 -5.22
C VAL A 129 4.32 -11.36 -6.31
N PHE A 130 5.14 -12.31 -5.90
CA PHE A 130 5.87 -13.23 -6.77
C PHE A 130 5.43 -14.65 -6.44
N THR A 131 4.95 -15.38 -7.45
CA THR A 131 4.52 -16.77 -7.34
C THR A 131 5.29 -17.70 -8.27
N GLU A 132 5.98 -17.15 -9.27
CA GLU A 132 6.78 -17.88 -10.23
C GLU A 132 8.28 -17.74 -9.91
N GLY A 133 9.04 -18.83 -10.08
CA GLY A 133 10.48 -18.85 -9.83
C GLY A 133 10.86 -18.59 -8.36
N VAL A 134 9.92 -18.74 -7.44
CA VAL A 134 10.13 -18.54 -6.01
C VAL A 134 10.89 -19.73 -5.43
N ARG A 135 11.99 -19.43 -4.75
CA ARG A 135 12.72 -20.46 -3.99
C ARG A 135 11.94 -20.75 -2.71
N GLU A 136 11.66 -22.03 -2.45
CA GLU A 136 11.05 -22.48 -1.20
C GLU A 136 12.00 -22.20 -0.02
N PRO A 137 11.58 -21.40 0.98
CA PRO A 137 12.37 -21.17 2.18
C PRO A 137 12.22 -22.36 3.16
N GLU A 138 13.11 -22.47 4.12
CA GLU A 138 12.99 -23.48 5.18
C GLU A 138 11.77 -23.20 6.07
N GLN A 139 11.48 -21.94 6.33
CA GLN A 139 10.37 -21.44 7.13
C GLN A 139 9.93 -20.06 6.64
N ASN A 140 8.76 -19.60 7.07
CA ASN A 140 8.28 -18.24 6.76
C ASN A 140 9.20 -17.20 7.40
N MET A 141 9.64 -16.21 6.60
CA MET A 141 10.59 -15.19 7.03
C MET A 141 10.21 -13.82 6.48
N LEU A 142 10.43 -12.79 7.29
CA LEU A 142 10.34 -11.39 6.89
C LEU A 142 11.73 -10.74 6.97
N PHE A 143 12.14 -10.10 5.88
CA PHE A 143 13.29 -9.20 5.81
C PHE A 143 12.76 -7.76 5.84
N ALA A 144 12.99 -7.07 6.95
CA ALA A 144 12.60 -5.67 7.12
C ALA A 144 13.82 -4.76 6.94
N GLN A 145 13.75 -3.86 5.99
CA GLN A 145 14.80 -2.88 5.70
C GLN A 145 14.31 -1.48 6.06
N ASN A 146 15.20 -0.72 6.71
CA ASN A 146 15.00 0.69 7.01
C ASN A 146 16.17 1.49 6.44
N LEU A 147 15.85 2.48 5.62
CA LEU A 147 16.81 3.40 5.03
C LEU A 147 16.55 4.81 5.55
N ARG A 148 17.58 5.43 6.09
CA ARG A 148 17.58 6.83 6.54
C ARG A 148 18.65 7.60 5.77
N THR A 149 18.33 8.81 5.38
CA THR A 149 19.30 9.68 4.70
C THR A 149 20.60 9.81 5.51
N GLY A 150 21.73 9.47 4.87
CA GLY A 150 23.06 9.58 5.49
C GLY A 150 23.40 8.49 6.52
N LYS A 151 22.65 7.39 6.57
CA LYS A 151 22.93 6.21 7.38
C LYS A 151 22.99 4.95 6.53
N GLU A 152 23.75 3.97 7.00
CA GLU A 152 23.76 2.64 6.39
C GLU A 152 22.37 1.98 6.53
N PRO A 153 21.91 1.25 5.50
CA PRO A 153 20.68 0.50 5.57
C PRO A 153 20.70 -0.51 6.73
N GLN A 154 19.64 -0.53 7.50
CA GLN A 154 19.46 -1.52 8.55
C GLN A 154 18.51 -2.61 8.05
N THR A 155 18.88 -3.87 8.25
CA THR A 155 18.06 -5.02 7.91
C THR A 155 17.84 -5.89 9.15
N SER A 156 16.58 -6.17 9.45
CA SER A 156 16.16 -7.16 10.44
C SER A 156 15.63 -8.40 9.73
N VAL A 157 15.94 -9.56 10.26
CA VAL A 157 15.41 -10.84 9.76
C VAL A 157 14.54 -11.44 10.87
N ILE A 158 13.28 -11.68 10.54
CA ILE A 158 12.24 -12.11 11.47
C ILE A 158 11.70 -13.46 11.03
N ILE A 159 11.66 -14.42 11.95
CA ILE A 159 10.97 -15.70 11.76
C ILE A 159 9.49 -15.50 12.02
N LEU A 160 8.66 -16.02 11.14
CA LEU A 160 7.21 -15.87 11.16
C LEU A 160 6.55 -17.23 11.49
N PRO A 161 6.38 -17.56 12.78
CA PRO A 161 5.83 -18.86 13.18
C PRO A 161 4.32 -18.96 12.99
N GLY A 162 3.61 -17.82 12.93
CA GLY A 162 2.17 -17.76 12.71
C GLY A 162 1.76 -18.11 11.28
N ASN A 163 0.45 -18.19 11.06
CA ASN A 163 -0.14 -18.51 9.76
C ASN A 163 -0.98 -17.39 9.16
N THR A 164 -1.10 -16.28 9.85
CA THR A 164 -1.87 -15.11 9.39
C THR A 164 -0.99 -13.89 9.27
N MET A 165 -1.37 -12.97 8.39
CA MET A 165 -0.64 -11.72 8.20
C MET A 165 -0.66 -10.86 9.48
N ALA A 166 -1.75 -10.89 10.27
CA ALA A 166 -1.83 -10.18 11.54
C ALA A 166 -0.79 -10.69 12.54
N GLU A 167 -0.69 -12.01 12.72
CA GLU A 167 0.32 -12.65 13.59
C GLU A 167 1.75 -12.29 13.14
N TRP A 168 2.01 -12.26 11.83
CA TRP A 168 3.33 -11.90 11.30
C TRP A 168 3.71 -10.44 11.57
N VAL A 169 2.74 -9.53 11.52
CA VAL A 169 2.95 -8.13 11.90
C VAL A 169 3.22 -8.01 13.40
N GLU A 170 2.48 -8.72 14.24
CA GLU A 170 2.71 -8.76 15.69
C GLU A 170 4.09 -9.34 16.02
N ASP A 171 4.51 -10.42 15.33
CA ASP A 171 5.83 -11.01 15.45
C ASP A 171 6.95 -10.06 15.04
N PHE A 172 6.75 -9.28 13.97
CA PHE A 172 7.69 -8.24 13.57
C PHE A 172 7.87 -7.20 14.69
N TYR A 173 6.77 -6.72 15.28
CA TYR A 173 6.85 -5.75 16.37
C TYR A 173 7.53 -6.33 17.60
N ARG A 174 7.26 -7.57 17.94
CA ARG A 174 7.87 -8.25 19.07
C ARG A 174 9.37 -8.49 18.88
N GLN A 175 9.81 -8.95 17.69
CA GLN A 175 11.19 -9.34 17.43
C GLN A 175 12.08 -8.16 17.01
N SER A 176 11.59 -7.26 16.15
CA SER A 176 12.36 -6.15 15.59
C SER A 176 12.16 -4.84 16.34
N GLU A 177 10.91 -4.45 16.61
CA GLU A 177 10.59 -3.20 17.30
C GLU A 177 10.67 -3.32 18.82
N GLN A 178 10.79 -4.54 19.35
CA GLN A 178 10.90 -4.86 20.78
C GLN A 178 9.76 -4.26 21.62
N ARG A 179 8.56 -4.24 21.07
CA ARG A 179 7.34 -3.77 21.73
C ARG A 179 6.13 -4.61 21.33
N GLN A 180 5.17 -4.67 22.22
CA GLN A 180 3.91 -5.35 21.93
C GLN A 180 3.10 -4.55 20.91
N ALA A 181 2.46 -5.27 20.00
CA ALA A 181 1.48 -4.71 19.08
C ALA A 181 0.36 -5.72 18.85
N LYS A 182 -0.80 -5.21 18.41
CA LYS A 182 -1.90 -6.01 17.90
C LYS A 182 -2.41 -5.44 16.58
N ALA A 183 -2.62 -6.33 15.63
CA ALA A 183 -3.05 -6.04 14.28
C ALA A 183 -4.48 -6.54 14.05
N PHE A 184 -5.37 -5.68 13.59
CA PHE A 184 -6.78 -5.98 13.40
C PHE A 184 -7.22 -5.69 11.97
N ALA A 185 -7.84 -6.67 11.32
CA ALA A 185 -8.72 -6.45 10.17
C ALA A 185 -10.13 -6.26 10.71
N LEU A 186 -10.76 -5.14 10.37
CA LEU A 186 -12.11 -4.79 10.79
C LEU A 186 -13.07 -4.99 9.60
N ASP A 187 -14.33 -4.58 9.77
CA ASP A 187 -15.32 -4.72 8.71
C ASP A 187 -14.94 -3.90 7.45
N GLY A 188 -15.19 -4.47 6.28
CA GLY A 188 -14.80 -3.88 5.01
C GLY A 188 -13.28 -3.87 4.81
N ASP A 189 -12.75 -2.80 4.22
CA ASP A 189 -11.31 -2.59 4.01
C ASP A 189 -10.68 -1.74 5.13
N GLN A 190 -11.22 -1.81 6.35
CA GLN A 190 -10.70 -1.09 7.51
C GLN A 190 -9.67 -1.92 8.25
N PHE A 191 -8.56 -1.29 8.61
CA PHE A 191 -7.46 -1.92 9.34
C PHE A 191 -7.01 -1.04 10.50
N ALA A 192 -6.58 -1.69 11.56
CA ALA A 192 -6.01 -1.04 12.73
C ALA A 192 -4.74 -1.75 13.19
N LEU A 193 -3.82 -0.97 13.74
CA LEU A 193 -2.61 -1.44 14.41
C LEU A 193 -2.45 -0.67 15.71
N ILE A 194 -2.42 -1.37 16.82
CA ILE A 194 -2.21 -0.77 18.14
C ILE A 194 -0.84 -1.21 18.65
N THR A 195 -0.01 -0.23 19.05
CA THR A 195 1.35 -0.49 19.52
C THR A 195 1.56 0.08 20.90
N ALA A 196 2.22 -0.71 21.77
CA ALA A 196 2.63 -0.27 23.09
C ALA A 196 3.61 0.89 23.00
N GLN A 197 3.44 1.90 23.87
CA GLN A 197 4.40 2.98 24.12
C GLN A 197 5.02 2.79 25.52
N PRO A 198 6.06 3.52 25.90
CA PRO A 198 6.61 3.42 27.25
C PRO A 198 5.54 3.58 28.32
N GLY A 199 5.45 2.59 29.22
CA GLY A 199 4.43 2.55 30.28
C GLY A 199 3.05 2.11 29.83
N ALA A 200 2.96 1.38 28.69
CA ALA A 200 1.70 0.87 28.18
C ALA A 200 1.01 -0.13 29.13
N ASP A 201 -0.29 -0.16 29.07
CA ASP A 201 -1.12 -1.18 29.70
C ASP A 201 -1.08 -2.46 28.83
N HIS A 202 -0.13 -3.33 29.14
CA HIS A 202 0.11 -4.56 28.37
C HIS A 202 -1.01 -5.58 28.51
N ASP A 203 -1.65 -5.65 29.68
CA ASP A 203 -2.75 -6.58 29.91
C ASP A 203 -3.96 -6.17 29.09
N TRP A 204 -4.33 -4.90 29.15
CA TRP A 204 -5.39 -4.35 28.30
C TRP A 204 -5.10 -4.58 26.80
N LEU A 205 -3.88 -4.28 26.34
CA LEU A 205 -3.53 -4.47 24.93
C LEU A 205 -3.65 -5.94 24.50
N SER A 206 -3.26 -6.90 25.36
CA SER A 206 -3.32 -8.32 25.06
C SER A 206 -4.74 -8.86 24.94
N GLU A 207 -5.68 -8.29 25.69
CA GLU A 207 -7.09 -8.72 25.76
C GLU A 207 -7.97 -8.12 24.66
N LEU A 208 -7.49 -7.05 23.95
CA LEU A 208 -8.27 -6.39 22.91
C LEU A 208 -8.69 -7.33 21.78
N THR A 209 -9.95 -7.20 21.39
CA THR A 209 -10.54 -7.84 20.23
C THR A 209 -10.84 -6.84 19.11
N ALA A 210 -11.15 -7.32 17.90
CA ALA A 210 -11.58 -6.46 16.80
C ALA A 210 -12.84 -5.66 17.12
N ALA A 211 -13.78 -6.27 17.86
CA ALA A 211 -15.01 -5.60 18.30
C ALA A 211 -14.72 -4.45 19.27
N ASP A 212 -13.77 -4.64 20.21
CA ASP A 212 -13.35 -3.57 21.13
C ASP A 212 -12.72 -2.40 20.37
N VAL A 213 -11.91 -2.69 19.36
CA VAL A 213 -11.24 -1.67 18.53
C VAL A 213 -12.25 -0.89 17.70
N ALA A 214 -13.28 -1.53 17.16
CA ALA A 214 -14.35 -0.87 16.42
C ALA A 214 -15.16 0.12 17.29
N GLU A 215 -15.25 -0.13 18.59
CA GLU A 215 -15.98 0.70 19.55
C GLU A 215 -15.08 1.52 20.51
N LEU A 216 -13.77 1.58 20.20
CA LEU A 216 -12.78 2.15 21.12
C LEU A 216 -13.08 3.61 21.51
N GLU A 217 -13.65 4.40 20.61
CA GLU A 217 -14.07 5.79 20.88
C GLU A 217 -15.14 5.94 21.96
N LYS A 218 -15.90 4.87 22.20
CA LYS A 218 -16.94 4.88 23.24
C LYS A 218 -16.38 4.55 24.62
N ASN A 219 -15.27 3.82 24.67
CA ASN A 219 -14.76 3.19 25.89
C ASN A 219 -13.46 3.84 26.40
N GLU A 220 -12.71 4.52 25.52
CA GLU A 220 -11.39 5.07 25.84
C GLU A 220 -11.28 6.56 25.45
N GLU A 221 -10.46 7.30 26.17
CA GLU A 221 -10.15 8.69 25.81
C GLU A 221 -9.09 8.74 24.70
N LEU A 222 -9.46 9.21 23.54
CA LEU A 222 -8.62 9.24 22.34
C LEU A 222 -8.13 10.66 22.03
N LYS A 223 -6.85 10.77 21.60
CA LYS A 223 -6.28 12.02 21.10
C LYS A 223 -5.65 11.78 19.73
N VAL A 224 -6.25 12.36 18.69
CA VAL A 224 -5.61 12.36 17.37
C VAL A 224 -4.32 13.17 17.44
N LEU A 225 -3.21 12.55 17.06
CA LEU A 225 -1.88 13.16 17.03
C LEU A 225 -1.56 13.74 15.65
N GLU A 226 -1.80 12.94 14.60
CA GLU A 226 -1.57 13.34 13.22
C GLU A 226 -2.51 12.58 12.28
N THR A 227 -2.63 13.10 11.08
CA THR A 227 -3.36 12.47 9.97
C THR A 227 -2.49 12.56 8.73
N ARG A 228 -2.31 11.42 8.02
CA ARG A 228 -1.44 11.31 6.86
C ARG A 228 -2.19 10.67 5.70
N LYS A 229 -1.79 11.00 4.46
CA LYS A 229 -2.46 10.55 3.24
C LYS A 229 -1.53 9.69 2.41
N PHE A 230 -1.95 8.49 2.07
CA PHE A 230 -1.14 7.54 1.29
C PHE A 230 -1.81 7.19 -0.03
N THR A 231 -0.97 6.95 -1.05
CA THR A 231 -1.36 6.43 -2.37
C THR A 231 -0.55 5.20 -2.73
N PHE A 232 -1.10 4.33 -3.57
CA PHE A 232 -0.35 3.22 -4.16
C PHE A 232 0.37 3.72 -5.42
N ARG A 233 1.65 4.07 -5.30
CA ARG A 233 2.40 4.66 -6.41
C ARG A 233 3.87 4.26 -6.41
N CYS A 234 4.36 3.73 -7.53
CA CYS A 234 5.77 3.35 -7.70
C CYS A 234 6.68 4.51 -8.13
N GLY A 235 6.18 5.38 -8.98
CA GLY A 235 6.99 6.41 -9.63
C GLY A 235 8.10 5.86 -10.54
N CYS A 236 8.03 4.57 -10.96
CA CYS A 236 8.91 4.04 -11.99
C CYS A 236 8.48 4.57 -13.37
N THR A 237 9.47 4.79 -14.23
CA THR A 237 9.28 5.20 -15.62
C THR A 237 10.31 4.47 -16.48
N ILE A 238 10.07 4.41 -17.79
CA ILE A 238 11.04 3.81 -18.71
C ILE A 238 12.40 4.50 -18.60
N ASP A 239 12.44 5.83 -18.47
CA ASP A 239 13.68 6.59 -18.34
C ASP A 239 14.51 6.22 -17.11
N LYS A 240 13.84 5.80 -16.02
CA LYS A 240 14.53 5.33 -14.81
C LYS A 240 15.04 3.89 -14.94
N ILE A 241 14.47 3.10 -15.84
CA ILE A 241 14.84 1.70 -16.08
C ILE A 241 15.95 1.60 -17.12
N LEU A 242 15.93 2.43 -18.16
CA LEU A 242 16.90 2.43 -19.25
C LEU A 242 18.37 2.45 -18.81
N PRO A 243 18.82 3.25 -17.82
CA PRO A 243 20.22 3.22 -17.37
C PRO A 243 20.67 1.84 -16.89
N THR A 244 19.80 1.10 -16.22
CA THR A 244 20.12 -0.27 -15.76
C THR A 244 20.23 -1.24 -16.93
N ILE A 245 19.32 -1.13 -17.91
CA ILE A 245 19.36 -1.99 -19.11
C ILE A 245 20.59 -1.67 -19.96
N ARG A 246 21.00 -0.40 -20.07
CA ARG A 246 22.22 0.00 -20.77
C ARG A 246 23.48 -0.67 -20.22
N THR A 247 23.53 -1.02 -18.95
CA THR A 247 24.68 -1.77 -18.40
C THR A 247 24.74 -3.21 -18.91
N MET A 248 23.65 -3.74 -19.44
CA MET A 248 23.51 -5.10 -19.99
C MET A 248 23.67 -5.14 -21.52
N GLN A 249 24.19 -4.08 -22.14
CA GLN A 249 24.22 -3.90 -23.60
C GLN A 249 24.84 -5.05 -24.40
N LYS A 250 25.80 -5.78 -23.83
CA LYS A 250 26.49 -6.89 -24.52
C LYS A 250 25.55 -8.05 -24.84
N ASP A 251 24.53 -8.24 -24.02
CA ASP A 251 23.60 -9.37 -24.12
C ASP A 251 22.22 -8.93 -24.64
N PHE A 252 22.06 -7.63 -24.95
CA PHE A 252 20.75 -7.08 -25.30
C PHE A 252 20.16 -7.71 -26.57
N ALA A 253 20.99 -7.97 -27.58
CA ALA A 253 20.54 -8.57 -28.84
C ALA A 253 19.96 -9.98 -28.63
N ASP A 254 20.53 -10.73 -27.68
CA ASP A 254 20.12 -12.10 -27.36
C ASP A 254 18.86 -12.11 -26.48
N LEU A 255 18.54 -10.97 -25.85
CA LEU A 255 17.37 -10.81 -24.97
C LEU A 255 16.14 -10.24 -25.70
N LEU A 256 16.27 -9.85 -26.95
CA LEU A 256 15.15 -9.35 -27.74
C LEU A 256 14.13 -10.45 -28.01
N SER A 257 12.85 -10.11 -27.84
CA SER A 257 11.76 -10.97 -28.29
C SER A 257 11.71 -11.06 -29.83
N GLU A 258 10.98 -12.01 -30.36
CA GLU A 258 10.68 -12.10 -31.80
C GLU A 258 10.04 -10.82 -32.37
N GLN A 259 9.43 -10.02 -31.51
CA GLN A 259 8.79 -8.75 -31.83
C GLN A 259 9.78 -7.57 -31.84
N GLY A 260 11.06 -7.80 -31.53
CA GLY A 260 12.12 -6.81 -31.62
C GLY A 260 12.23 -5.83 -30.43
N TYR A 261 11.66 -6.18 -29.28
CA TYR A 261 11.82 -5.44 -28.01
C TYR A 261 12.20 -6.35 -26.85
N LEU A 262 12.83 -5.79 -25.85
CA LEU A 262 13.04 -6.42 -24.54
C LEU A 262 11.90 -6.03 -23.61
N GLU A 263 11.26 -7.02 -23.00
CA GLU A 263 10.31 -6.78 -21.92
C GLU A 263 11.04 -6.63 -20.58
N ALA A 264 10.98 -5.43 -20.01
CA ALA A 264 11.58 -5.12 -18.72
C ALA A 264 10.50 -4.88 -17.67
N SER A 265 10.55 -5.61 -16.56
CA SER A 265 9.60 -5.43 -15.44
C SER A 265 10.23 -4.65 -14.30
N CYS A 266 9.49 -3.70 -13.74
CA CYS A 266 9.89 -3.03 -12.51
C CYS A 266 9.92 -4.03 -11.35
N PRO A 267 11.05 -4.18 -10.63
CA PRO A 267 11.16 -5.15 -9.54
C PRO A 267 10.25 -4.81 -8.35
N ARG A 268 9.87 -3.53 -8.18
CA ARG A 268 9.07 -3.06 -7.05
C ARG A 268 7.57 -3.26 -7.23
N CYS A 269 7.05 -3.02 -8.43
CA CYS A 269 5.60 -3.02 -8.67
C CYS A 269 5.15 -3.95 -9.81
N GLY A 270 6.11 -4.50 -10.57
CA GLY A 270 5.83 -5.37 -11.69
C GLY A 270 5.30 -4.65 -12.95
N ALA A 271 5.33 -3.32 -13.00
CA ALA A 271 5.04 -2.58 -14.23
C ALA A 271 5.97 -3.02 -15.35
N THR A 272 5.40 -3.32 -16.51
CA THR A 272 6.12 -3.85 -17.68
C THR A 272 6.37 -2.75 -18.67
N TYR A 273 7.58 -2.71 -19.23
CA TYR A 273 8.04 -1.75 -20.23
C TYR A 273 8.66 -2.48 -21.41
N HIS A 274 8.33 -2.04 -22.62
CA HIS A 274 8.95 -2.55 -23.84
C HIS A 274 10.09 -1.63 -24.23
N VAL A 275 11.32 -2.16 -24.24
CA VAL A 275 12.54 -1.43 -24.55
C VAL A 275 13.01 -1.85 -25.92
N THR A 276 13.03 -0.90 -26.85
CA THR A 276 13.52 -1.12 -28.21
C THR A 276 15.00 -0.70 -28.35
N PRO A 277 15.76 -1.22 -29.34
CA PRO A 277 17.18 -0.90 -29.51
C PRO A 277 17.48 0.59 -29.67
N ASP A 278 16.57 1.36 -30.28
CA ASP A 278 16.70 2.79 -30.45
C ASP A 278 16.66 3.59 -29.14
N MET A 279 15.99 3.08 -28.12
CA MET A 279 15.94 3.71 -26.79
C MET A 279 17.27 3.58 -26.02
N LEU A 280 18.17 2.74 -26.47
CA LEU A 280 19.46 2.49 -25.82
C LEU A 280 20.60 3.30 -26.44
N GLN A 281 20.36 3.94 -27.57
CA GLN A 281 21.28 4.85 -28.20
C GLN A 281 21.31 6.19 -27.44
#